data_5a698e1d2694941abe9e5bb120a8213e
#
_entry.id   5a698e1d2694941abe9e5bb120a8213e
#
_cell.length_a   1.000
_cell.length_b   1.000
_cell.length_c   1.000
_cell.angle_alpha   90.00
_cell.angle_beta   90.00
_cell.angle_gamma   90.00
#
_symmetry.space_group_name_H-M   'P 1'
#
loop_
_entity.id
_entity.type
_entity.pdbx_description
1 polymer ?
#
loop_
_entity_poly.entity_id
_entity_poly.type
_entity_poly.pdbx_seq_one_letter_code
_entity_poly.pdbx_strand_id
1 'polypeptide(L)'
;MRGWEEPWAGEVIGVIGSGLFARFGEVFEGFLPARRLHGEFYELNTLATALVGRTTGKAYRLGDAIDVRVESISRNEGKVELALARSA
;
A
#
# COMPACT_ATOMS: atom_id res chain seq x y z
N MET A 1 4.20 16.04 17.26
CA MET A 1 4.14 14.59 17.01
C MET A 1 3.16 14.31 15.88
N ARG A 2 3.56 13.48 14.96
CA ARG A 2 2.72 13.16 13.83
C ARG A 2 1.69 12.10 14.21
N GLY A 3 0.42 12.35 13.87
CA GLY A 3 -0.65 11.39 14.14
C GLY A 3 -0.71 10.29 13.09
N TRP A 4 -1.29 9.17 13.49
CA TRP A 4 -1.46 8.03 12.55
C TRP A 4 -2.46 8.35 11.44
N GLU A 5 -3.30 9.35 11.63
CA GLU A 5 -4.29 9.75 10.64
C GLU A 5 -3.69 10.55 9.49
N GLU A 6 -2.51 11.12 9.71
CA GLU A 6 -1.85 11.91 8.69
C GLU A 6 -1.21 11.04 7.62
N PRO A 7 -1.15 11.55 6.39
CA PRO A 7 -0.48 10.81 5.32
C PRO A 7 1.02 10.66 5.60
N TRP A 8 1.55 9.52 5.20
CA TRP A 8 2.96 9.24 5.26
C TRP A 8 3.46 8.98 3.85
N ALA A 9 4.56 9.61 3.47
CA ALA A 9 5.23 9.29 2.23
C ALA A 9 5.90 7.93 2.38
N GLY A 10 5.67 7.07 1.41
CA GLY A 10 6.20 5.71 1.44
C GLY A 10 6.68 5.24 0.09
N GLU A 11 7.14 4.01 0.08
CA GLU A 11 7.65 3.35 -1.12
C GLU A 11 7.12 1.93 -1.15
N VAL A 12 6.70 1.48 -2.33
CA VAL A 12 6.25 0.10 -2.53
C VAL A 12 7.48 -0.81 -2.52
N ILE A 13 7.54 -1.71 -1.55
CA ILE A 13 8.69 -2.62 -1.39
C ILE A 13 8.36 -4.07 -1.71
N GLY A 14 7.09 -4.39 -1.92
CA GLY A 14 6.68 -5.73 -2.32
C GLY A 14 5.28 -5.72 -2.86
N VAL A 15 4.98 -6.64 -3.77
CA VAL A 15 3.63 -6.83 -4.29
C VAL A 15 3.27 -8.31 -4.27
N ILE A 16 2.03 -8.59 -3.87
CA ILE A 16 1.45 -9.93 -3.94
C ILE A 16 0.02 -9.78 -4.47
N GLY A 17 -0.60 -10.88 -4.82
CA GLY A 17 -1.94 -10.83 -5.41
C GLY A 17 -2.99 -10.16 -4.55
N SER A 18 -2.84 -10.21 -3.22
CA SER A 18 -3.82 -9.64 -2.29
C SER A 18 -3.49 -8.21 -1.86
N GLY A 19 -2.37 -7.65 -2.30
CA GLY A 19 -2.02 -6.28 -1.91
C GLY A 19 -0.56 -5.98 -2.11
N LEU A 20 -0.11 -4.92 -1.44
CA LEU A 20 1.28 -4.51 -1.52
C LEU A 20 1.84 -4.17 -0.15
N PHE A 21 3.15 -4.25 -0.05
CA PHE A 21 3.88 -3.84 1.15
C PHE A 21 4.52 -2.49 0.88
N ALA A 22 4.44 -1.60 1.84
CA ALA A 22 5.01 -0.27 1.72
C ALA A 22 5.88 0.03 2.94
N ARG A 23 6.99 0.69 2.70
CA ARG A 23 7.82 1.27 3.76
C ARG A 23 7.46 2.74 3.88
N PHE A 24 7.25 3.20 5.09
CA PHE A 24 6.90 4.59 5.34
C PHE A 24 7.61 5.09 6.59
N GLY A 25 7.77 6.40 6.68
CA GLY A 25 8.47 6.99 7.83
C GLY A 25 9.89 6.47 8.00
N GLU A 26 10.49 6.02 6.92
CA GLU A 26 11.86 5.49 6.81
C GLU A 26 12.09 4.14 7.50
N VAL A 27 11.36 3.84 8.57
CA VAL A 27 11.64 2.64 9.39
C VAL A 27 10.42 1.72 9.53
N PHE A 28 9.23 2.17 9.14
CA PHE A 28 8.02 1.39 9.31
C PHE A 28 7.65 0.68 8.03
N GLU A 29 7.07 -0.52 8.16
CA GLU A 29 6.55 -1.26 7.04
C GLU A 29 5.14 -1.72 7.35
N GLY A 30 4.29 -1.77 6.35
CA GLY A 30 2.93 -2.22 6.52
C GLY A 30 2.39 -2.82 5.24
N PHE A 31 1.22 -3.43 5.37
CA PHE A 31 0.53 -4.08 4.26
C PHE A 31 -0.69 -3.25 3.86
N LEU A 32 -0.79 -2.96 2.57
CA LEU A 32 -1.92 -2.27 2.00
C LEU A 32 -2.72 -3.27 1.16
N PRO A 33 -3.88 -3.72 1.67
CA PRO A 33 -4.69 -4.70 0.93
C PRO A 33 -5.19 -4.12 -0.40
N ALA A 34 -5.23 -4.97 -1.42
CA ALA A 34 -5.68 -4.54 -2.74
C ALA A 34 -7.11 -3.98 -2.71
N ARG A 35 -7.95 -4.48 -1.80
CA ARG A 35 -9.32 -3.97 -1.66
C ARG A 35 -9.40 -2.51 -1.23
N ARG A 36 -8.31 -1.97 -0.69
CA ARG A 36 -8.24 -0.56 -0.30
C ARG A 36 -7.64 0.32 -1.38
N LEU A 37 -7.23 -0.27 -2.48
CA LEU A 37 -6.87 0.47 -3.67
C LEU A 37 -8.18 0.82 -4.40
N HIS A 38 -8.18 1.94 -5.12
CA HIS A 38 -9.45 2.48 -5.61
C HIS A 38 -10.18 1.62 -6.62
N GLY A 39 -11.44 1.36 -6.31
CA GLY A 39 -12.56 1.19 -7.24
C GLY A 39 -12.48 0.11 -8.29
N GLU A 40 -11.48 -0.76 -8.29
CA GLU A 40 -11.35 -1.80 -9.29
C GLU A 40 -10.58 -2.99 -8.76
N PHE A 41 -10.62 -4.08 -9.50
CA PHE A 41 -9.80 -5.23 -9.17
C PHE A 41 -8.37 -5.03 -9.67
N TYR A 42 -7.42 -5.43 -8.85
CA TYR A 42 -6.00 -5.37 -9.18
C TYR A 42 -5.46 -6.78 -9.29
N GLU A 43 -4.66 -7.00 -10.29
CA GLU A 43 -4.02 -8.29 -10.52
C GLU A 43 -2.51 -8.16 -10.50
N LEU A 44 -1.87 -9.17 -9.93
CA LEU A 44 -0.42 -9.24 -9.97
C LEU A 44 0.02 -9.54 -11.39
N ASN A 45 0.99 -8.77 -11.88
CA ASN A 45 1.50 -9.01 -13.23
C ASN A 45 2.36 -10.28 -13.26
N THR A 46 2.69 -10.73 -14.46
CA THR A 46 3.42 -11.98 -14.68
C THR A 46 4.76 -12.02 -13.98
N LEU A 47 5.43 -10.86 -13.90
CA LEU A 47 6.75 -10.76 -13.28
C LEU A 47 6.70 -10.55 -11.77
N ALA A 48 5.49 -10.45 -11.20
CA ALA A 48 5.29 -10.17 -9.77
C ALA A 48 5.97 -8.88 -9.31
N THR A 49 5.98 -7.88 -10.17
CA THR A 49 6.60 -6.58 -9.89
C THR A 49 5.60 -5.44 -9.77
N ALA A 50 4.34 -5.70 -10.06
CA ALA A 50 3.30 -4.67 -10.01
C ALA A 50 1.93 -5.27 -9.81
N LEU A 51 1.06 -4.52 -9.16
CA LEU A 51 -0.39 -4.76 -9.16
C LEU A 51 -0.99 -3.83 -10.21
N VAL A 52 -1.77 -4.37 -11.12
CA VAL A 52 -2.33 -3.64 -12.25
C VAL A 52 -3.85 -3.67 -12.19
N GLY A 53 -4.47 -2.51 -12.25
CA GLY A 53 -5.92 -2.39 -12.26
C GLY A 53 -6.50 -2.90 -13.56
N ARG A 54 -7.56 -3.72 -13.46
CA ARG A 54 -8.17 -4.35 -14.62
C ARG A 54 -8.91 -3.37 -15.51
N THR A 55 -9.46 -2.32 -14.94
CA THR A 55 -10.29 -1.37 -15.68
C THR A 55 -9.48 -0.23 -16.27
N THR A 56 -8.64 0.39 -15.43
CA THR A 56 -7.92 1.61 -15.83
C THR A 56 -6.50 1.34 -16.30
N GLY A 57 -5.95 0.18 -15.97
CA GLY A 57 -4.53 -0.10 -16.24
C GLY A 57 -3.58 0.58 -15.28
N LYS A 58 -4.10 1.25 -14.27
CA LYS A 58 -3.25 1.88 -13.26
C LYS A 58 -2.41 0.82 -12.56
N ALA A 59 -1.13 1.10 -12.40
CA ALA A 59 -0.22 0.13 -11.80
C ALA A 59 0.48 0.68 -10.57
N TYR A 60 0.67 -0.19 -9.58
CA TYR A 60 1.49 0.06 -8.42
C TYR A 60 2.69 -0.87 -8.52
N ARG A 61 3.87 -0.29 -8.74
CA ARG A 61 5.08 -1.06 -9.04
C ARG A 61 6.07 -1.00 -7.88
N LEU A 62 6.91 -2.00 -7.81
CA LEU A 62 8.05 -1.96 -6.88
C LEU A 62 8.84 -0.68 -7.09
N GLY A 63 9.15 0.01 -6.00
CA GLY A 63 9.90 1.25 -6.03
C GLY A 63 9.06 2.51 -6.21
N ASP A 64 7.77 2.37 -6.50
CA ASP A 64 6.91 3.54 -6.66
C ASP A 64 6.72 4.27 -5.33
N ALA A 65 6.66 5.60 -5.42
CA ALA A 65 6.25 6.41 -4.29
C ALA A 65 4.75 6.23 -4.06
N ILE A 66 4.37 6.16 -2.81
CA ILE A 66 2.96 6.00 -2.46
C ILE A 66 2.69 6.73 -1.15
N ASP A 67 1.57 7.40 -1.08
CA ASP A 67 1.15 8.03 0.17
C ASP A 67 0.18 7.10 0.88
N VAL A 68 0.48 6.80 2.13
CA VAL A 68 -0.30 5.85 2.91
C VAL A 68 -0.69 6.46 4.24
N ARG A 69 -1.73 5.91 4.85
CA ARG A 69 -2.05 6.20 6.23
C ARG A 69 -2.22 4.89 6.99
N VAL A 70 -1.98 4.92 8.27
CA VAL A 70 -2.12 3.74 9.12
C VAL A 70 -3.60 3.54 9.40
N GLU A 71 -4.12 2.39 9.01
CA GLU A 71 -5.52 2.05 9.23
C GLU A 71 -5.71 1.28 10.53
N SER A 72 -4.83 0.34 10.80
CA SER A 72 -4.88 -0.39 12.06
C SER A 72 -3.51 -0.98 12.38
N ILE A 73 -3.29 -1.22 13.66
CA ILE A 73 -2.06 -1.83 14.16
C ILE A 73 -2.46 -3.02 15.02
N SER A 74 -1.94 -4.19 14.68
CA SER A 74 -2.11 -5.39 15.50
C SER A 74 -0.81 -5.66 16.24
N ARG A 75 -0.79 -5.32 17.52
CA ARG A 75 0.42 -5.49 18.34
C ARG A 75 0.79 -6.94 18.56
N ASN A 76 -0.23 -7.77 18.71
CA ASN A 76 0.02 -9.20 18.94
C ASN A 76 0.66 -9.89 17.75
N GLU A 77 0.32 -9.42 16.55
CA GLU A 77 0.85 -10.01 15.32
C GLU A 77 2.01 -9.21 14.74
N GLY A 78 2.29 -8.04 15.30
CA GLY A 78 3.32 -7.16 14.77
C GLY A 78 2.99 -6.62 13.38
N LYS A 79 1.70 -6.48 13.06
CA LYS A 79 1.27 -6.08 11.72
C LYS A 79 0.68 -4.68 11.72
N VAL A 80 0.99 -3.95 10.66
CA VAL A 80 0.40 -2.64 10.40
C VAL A 80 -0.38 -2.74 9.10
N GLU A 81 -1.66 -2.42 9.16
CA GLU A 81 -2.48 -2.37 7.97
C GLU A 81 -2.60 -0.93 7.49
N LEU A 82 -2.39 -0.74 6.21
CA LEU A 82 -2.36 0.58 5.60
C LEU A 82 -3.55 0.79 4.67
N ALA A 83 -3.83 2.04 4.38
CA ALA A 83 -4.76 2.45 3.34
C ALA A 83 -4.10 3.55 2.53
N LEU A 84 -4.60 3.78 1.33
CA LEU A 84 -4.14 4.91 0.54
C LEU A 84 -4.53 6.19 1.24
N ALA A 85 -3.57 7.10 1.37
CA ALA A 85 -3.87 8.45 1.78
C ALA A 85 -4.45 9.18 0.58
N ARG A 86 -5.58 9.82 0.77
CA ARG A 86 -6.16 10.61 -0.30
C ARG A 86 -5.57 11.99 -0.30
N SER A 87 -5.02 12.37 -1.43
CA SER A 87 -4.84 13.80 -1.66
C SER A 87 -6.21 14.37 -2.00
N ALA A 88 -6.58 15.36 -1.30
CA ALA A 88 -7.86 16.02 -1.48
C ALA A 88 -7.98 16.64 -2.89
#